data_8ca899e98edc2bee83f60529a816f64d
#
_entry.id   8ca899e98edc2bee83f60529a816f64d
#
_cell.length_a   1.000
_cell.length_b   1.000
_cell.length_c   1.000
_cell.angle_alpha   90.00
_cell.angle_beta   90.00
_cell.angle_gamma   90.00
#
_symmetry.space_group_name_H-M   'P 1'
#
loop_
_entity.id
_entity.type
_entity.pdbx_description
1 polymer ?
#
loop_
_entity_poly.entity_id
_entity_poly.type
_entity_poly.pdbx_seq_one_letter_code
_entity_poly.pdbx_strand_id
1 'polypeptide(L)'
;GSGKTTSMINNFNNQDKYWVIVPLLSEVDRVVEGSKEVQFVQPDEYDTKVGTKYASLAEHIAKGRNVVSTHHLYEDLVPLAKAGHLKNYHIIIDEVPNVVKAESTKSKLSIDTFYIDTGFMIVDEDSGLVRPTQRWIDDQSEVSDTLSSKILKSAMTDCLHLQDNKAFLRVLPQSLLEAGLSVTVMTYKAEGSMLLAYLRKLGLKFEIERDDDLEEKFRLQAAGLITVEDISAISSSI
;
A
#
# COMPACT_ATOMS: atom_id res chain seq x y z
N GLY A 1 -8.42 -5.19 20.05
CA GLY A 1 -7.48 -4.29 19.37
C GLY A 1 -6.78 -3.35 20.34
N SER A 2 -5.59 -2.90 19.98
CA SER A 2 -4.74 -2.06 20.82
C SER A 2 -5.21 -0.60 21.00
N GLY A 3 -6.40 -0.24 20.49
CA GLY A 3 -6.92 1.14 20.58
C GLY A 3 -6.30 2.15 19.61
N LYS A 4 -5.33 1.77 18.79
CA LYS A 4 -4.64 2.68 17.84
C LYS A 4 -5.60 3.44 16.93
N THR A 5 -6.51 2.74 16.26
CA THR A 5 -7.50 3.35 15.37
C THR A 5 -8.43 4.31 16.12
N THR A 6 -8.82 3.97 17.36
CA THR A 6 -9.62 4.86 18.20
C THR A 6 -8.83 6.12 18.60
N SER A 7 -7.56 5.95 18.98
CA SER A 7 -6.68 7.09 19.29
C SER A 7 -6.49 7.99 18.07
N MET A 8 -6.25 7.41 16.89
CA MET A 8 -6.16 8.17 15.65
C MET A 8 -7.43 9.00 15.39
N ILE A 9 -8.61 8.38 15.48
CA ILE A 9 -9.89 9.06 15.22
C ILE A 9 -10.11 10.23 16.18
N ASN A 10 -9.72 10.09 17.44
CA ASN A 10 -9.87 11.14 18.46
C ASN A 10 -8.88 12.31 18.31
N ASN A 11 -7.81 12.12 17.54
CA ASN A 11 -6.77 13.12 17.32
C ASN A 11 -6.93 13.90 16.01
N PHE A 12 -7.94 13.63 15.19
CA PHE A 12 -8.21 14.45 14.02
C PHE A 12 -8.63 15.86 14.40
N ASN A 13 -8.20 16.84 13.62
CA ASN A 13 -8.61 18.23 13.75
C ASN A 13 -9.10 18.77 12.38
N ASN A 14 -9.88 19.82 12.40
CA ASN A 14 -10.51 20.38 11.20
C ASN A 14 -9.63 21.36 10.40
N GLN A 15 -8.39 21.59 10.84
CA GLN A 15 -7.44 22.47 10.15
C GLN A 15 -6.57 21.71 9.16
N ASP A 16 -6.38 20.42 9.40
CA ASP A 16 -5.55 19.55 8.61
C ASP A 16 -6.35 18.75 7.58
N LYS A 17 -5.65 18.19 6.62
CA LYS A 17 -6.20 17.27 5.62
C LYS A 17 -5.64 15.88 5.81
N TYR A 18 -6.54 14.91 5.80
CA TYR A 18 -6.21 13.54 6.08
C TYR A 18 -6.59 12.63 4.92
N TRP A 19 -5.70 11.70 4.64
CA TRP A 19 -6.03 10.51 3.88
C TRP A 19 -5.70 9.28 4.73
N VAL A 20 -6.75 8.58 5.12
CA VAL A 20 -6.65 7.38 5.97
C VAL A 20 -6.79 6.14 5.11
N ILE A 21 -5.87 5.21 5.28
CA ILE A 21 -5.80 3.95 4.53
C ILE A 21 -5.91 2.81 5.52
N VAL A 22 -6.96 2.01 5.36
CA VAL A 22 -7.27 0.90 6.27
C VAL A 22 -7.31 -0.43 5.52
N PRO A 23 -7.12 -1.58 6.20
CA PRO A 23 -7.08 -2.88 5.54
C PRO A 23 -8.46 -3.36 5.04
N LEU A 24 -9.55 -3.02 5.76
CA LEU A 24 -10.89 -3.57 5.52
C LEU A 24 -11.94 -2.49 5.32
N LEU A 25 -13.00 -2.79 4.55
CA LEU A 25 -14.13 -1.89 4.35
C LEU A 25 -14.86 -1.56 5.66
N SER A 26 -15.00 -2.51 6.58
CA SER A 26 -15.60 -2.26 7.90
C SER A 26 -14.81 -1.24 8.75
N GLU A 27 -13.50 -1.12 8.52
CA GLU A 27 -12.70 -0.09 9.17
C GLU A 27 -12.89 1.28 8.50
N VAL A 28 -13.23 1.32 7.21
CA VAL A 28 -13.62 2.58 6.52
C VAL A 28 -14.85 3.16 7.20
N ASP A 29 -15.90 2.36 7.37
CA ASP A 29 -17.16 2.80 8.02
C ASP A 29 -16.88 3.29 9.44
N ARG A 30 -16.03 2.60 10.18
CA ARG A 30 -15.62 2.97 11.52
C ARG A 30 -14.92 4.34 11.59
N VAL A 31 -14.07 4.67 10.61
CA VAL A 31 -13.41 5.99 10.54
C VAL A 31 -14.43 7.06 10.19
N VAL A 32 -15.30 6.82 9.20
CA VAL A 32 -16.34 7.78 8.78
C VAL A 32 -17.30 8.11 9.92
N GLU A 33 -17.83 7.09 10.59
CA GLU A 33 -18.82 7.24 11.66
C GLU A 33 -18.22 7.73 12.98
N GLY A 34 -16.97 7.32 13.25
CA GLY A 34 -16.28 7.65 14.50
C GLY A 34 -15.70 9.08 14.54
N SER A 35 -15.43 9.68 13.38
CA SER A 35 -14.84 11.02 13.28
C SER A 35 -15.88 12.11 13.48
N LYS A 36 -15.85 12.80 14.63
CA LYS A 36 -16.80 13.86 14.98
C LYS A 36 -16.36 15.23 14.50
N GLU A 37 -15.06 15.49 14.53
CA GLU A 37 -14.44 16.79 14.23
C GLU A 37 -14.16 16.97 12.72
N VAL A 38 -13.99 15.86 12.00
CA VAL A 38 -13.56 15.85 10.59
C VAL A 38 -14.51 14.98 9.77
N GLN A 39 -15.04 15.54 8.70
CA GLN A 39 -15.86 14.79 7.77
C GLN A 39 -14.98 14.04 6.77
N PHE A 40 -15.09 12.72 6.74
CA PHE A 40 -14.46 11.86 5.77
C PHE A 40 -15.40 11.44 4.66
N VAL A 41 -14.85 11.27 3.46
CA VAL A 41 -15.55 10.69 2.30
C VAL A 41 -14.87 9.38 1.90
N GLN A 42 -15.66 8.43 1.45
CA GLN A 42 -15.19 7.17 0.89
C GLN A 42 -15.30 7.24 -0.64
N PRO A 43 -14.26 6.81 -1.39
CA PRO A 43 -14.35 6.74 -2.85
C PRO A 43 -15.39 5.71 -3.32
N ASP A 44 -16.25 6.14 -4.22
CA ASP A 44 -17.29 5.29 -4.82
C ASP A 44 -17.19 5.32 -6.36
N GLU A 45 -17.44 4.19 -7.01
CA GLU A 45 -17.43 4.07 -8.46
C GLU A 45 -18.59 4.82 -9.14
N TYR A 46 -19.66 5.10 -8.39
CA TYR A 46 -20.83 5.83 -8.88
C TYR A 46 -20.72 7.35 -8.76
N ASP A 47 -19.74 7.86 -8.02
CA ASP A 47 -19.56 9.29 -7.78
C ASP A 47 -19.04 10.07 -9.00
N THR A 48 -18.46 9.39 -9.98
CA THR A 48 -17.82 10.03 -11.14
C THR A 48 -18.33 9.49 -12.46
N LYS A 49 -18.23 10.32 -13.51
CA LYS A 49 -18.55 9.91 -14.88
C LYS A 49 -17.68 8.78 -15.40
N VAL A 50 -16.48 8.61 -14.85
CA VAL A 50 -15.50 7.58 -15.25
C VAL A 50 -15.85 6.22 -14.64
N GLY A 51 -16.67 6.19 -13.58
CA GLY A 51 -17.17 4.95 -12.99
C GLY A 51 -16.09 4.09 -12.32
N THR A 52 -15.06 4.69 -11.71
CA THR A 52 -14.03 3.96 -10.98
C THR A 52 -13.76 4.59 -9.62
N LYS A 53 -13.47 3.75 -8.63
CA LYS A 53 -13.07 4.22 -7.29
C LYS A 53 -11.80 5.08 -7.32
N TYR A 54 -10.89 4.82 -8.24
CA TYR A 54 -9.70 5.64 -8.46
C TYR A 54 -10.08 7.06 -8.91
N ALA A 55 -10.99 7.21 -9.88
CA ALA A 55 -11.42 8.52 -10.36
C ALA A 55 -12.14 9.31 -9.26
N SER A 56 -13.00 8.65 -8.47
CA SER A 56 -13.65 9.25 -7.30
C SER A 56 -12.63 9.73 -6.27
N LEU A 57 -11.65 8.89 -5.93
CA LEU A 57 -10.57 9.24 -5.01
C LEU A 57 -9.77 10.46 -5.51
N ALA A 58 -9.38 10.45 -6.78
CA ALA A 58 -8.64 11.56 -7.39
C ALA A 58 -9.44 12.87 -7.34
N GLU A 59 -10.75 12.82 -7.61
CA GLU A 59 -11.64 13.96 -7.53
C GLU A 59 -11.79 14.49 -6.10
N HIS A 60 -11.93 13.61 -5.11
CA HIS A 60 -11.99 14.01 -3.70
C HIS A 60 -10.71 14.68 -3.25
N ILE A 61 -9.54 14.13 -3.61
CA ILE A 61 -8.23 14.72 -3.30
C ILE A 61 -8.09 16.09 -3.99
N ALA A 62 -8.46 16.21 -5.26
CA ALA A 62 -8.41 17.48 -5.97
C ALA A 62 -9.30 18.56 -5.34
N LYS A 63 -10.43 18.16 -4.74
CA LYS A 63 -11.33 19.05 -3.97
C LYS A 63 -10.84 19.31 -2.54
N GLY A 64 -9.71 18.74 -2.12
CA GLY A 64 -9.15 18.89 -0.78
C GLY A 64 -10.00 18.29 0.34
N ARG A 65 -10.78 17.25 0.05
CA ARG A 65 -11.60 16.54 1.04
C ARG A 65 -10.76 15.56 1.84
N ASN A 66 -11.13 15.31 3.09
CA ASN A 66 -10.56 14.21 3.85
C ASN A 66 -11.11 12.89 3.33
N VAL A 67 -10.23 11.93 3.10
CA VAL A 67 -10.59 10.67 2.44
C VAL A 67 -10.20 9.49 3.30
N VAL A 68 -11.05 8.47 3.33
CA VAL A 68 -10.71 7.16 3.84
C VAL A 68 -10.89 6.11 2.76
N SER A 69 -9.91 5.21 2.61
CA SER A 69 -9.91 4.17 1.59
C SER A 69 -9.22 2.90 2.07
N THR A 70 -9.36 1.82 1.32
CA THR A 70 -8.63 0.59 1.61
C THR A 70 -7.24 0.59 0.99
N HIS A 71 -6.35 -0.28 1.49
CA HIS A 71 -5.00 -0.51 0.95
C HIS A 71 -4.98 -0.80 -0.55
N HIS A 72 -6.07 -1.35 -1.10
CA HIS A 72 -6.15 -1.67 -2.52
C HIS A 72 -5.99 -0.45 -3.44
N LEU A 73 -6.47 0.72 -3.00
CA LEU A 73 -6.33 1.96 -3.77
C LEU A 73 -5.00 2.69 -3.55
N TYR A 74 -4.26 2.34 -2.50
CA TYR A 74 -3.03 3.06 -2.13
C TYR A 74 -1.97 3.04 -3.24
N GLU A 75 -1.71 1.87 -3.79
CA GLU A 75 -0.67 1.70 -4.81
C GLU A 75 -1.04 2.35 -6.15
N ASP A 76 -2.33 2.57 -6.40
CA ASP A 76 -2.82 3.20 -7.62
C ASP A 76 -2.58 4.71 -7.66
N LEU A 77 -2.18 5.32 -6.54
CA LEU A 77 -2.05 6.78 -6.43
C LEU A 77 -0.66 7.34 -6.75
N VAL A 78 0.26 6.53 -7.24
CA VAL A 78 1.58 7.01 -7.68
C VAL A 78 1.48 8.21 -8.62
N PRO A 79 0.57 8.27 -9.62
CA PRO A 79 0.44 9.44 -10.48
C PRO A 79 0.06 10.71 -9.70
N LEU A 80 -0.84 10.62 -8.72
CA LEU A 80 -1.24 11.75 -7.89
C LEU A 80 -0.13 12.20 -6.93
N ALA A 81 0.62 11.25 -6.38
CA ALA A 81 1.80 11.51 -5.57
C ALA A 81 2.87 12.27 -6.37
N LYS A 82 3.22 11.78 -7.55
CA LYS A 82 4.19 12.41 -8.45
C LYS A 82 3.75 13.80 -8.93
N ALA A 83 2.46 14.00 -9.15
CA ALA A 83 1.88 15.30 -9.49
C ALA A 83 1.80 16.28 -8.31
N GLY A 84 2.12 15.81 -7.08
CA GLY A 84 2.14 16.63 -5.87
C GLY A 84 0.76 16.94 -5.29
N HIS A 85 -0.27 16.23 -5.69
CA HIS A 85 -1.63 16.45 -5.17
C HIS A 85 -1.79 16.06 -3.70
N LEU A 86 -0.88 15.25 -3.16
CA LEU A 86 -0.92 14.76 -1.79
C LEU A 86 -0.08 15.59 -0.79
N LYS A 87 0.63 16.61 -1.24
CA LYS A 87 1.60 17.38 -0.41
C LYS A 87 1.03 18.00 0.86
N ASN A 88 -0.26 18.31 0.87
CA ASN A 88 -0.93 18.94 2.00
C ASN A 88 -1.72 17.93 2.86
N TYR A 89 -1.53 16.62 2.64
CA TYR A 89 -2.25 15.58 3.35
C TYR A 89 -1.36 14.92 4.40
N HIS A 90 -1.92 14.67 5.58
CA HIS A 90 -1.42 13.68 6.51
C HIS A 90 -1.92 12.31 6.06
N ILE A 91 -1.02 11.48 5.57
CA ILE A 91 -1.34 10.13 5.11
C ILE A 91 -1.15 9.17 6.29
N ILE A 92 -2.22 8.51 6.70
CA ILE A 92 -2.21 7.58 7.82
C ILE A 92 -2.58 6.19 7.30
N ILE A 93 -1.69 5.23 7.51
CA ILE A 93 -1.84 3.86 7.03
C ILE A 93 -2.02 2.95 8.26
N ASP A 94 -3.20 2.39 8.41
CA ASP A 94 -3.47 1.40 9.46
C ASP A 94 -3.01 0.03 8.96
N GLU A 95 -2.14 -0.59 9.71
CA GLU A 95 -1.34 -1.77 9.37
C GLU A 95 -0.28 -1.53 8.27
N VAL A 96 0.80 -2.31 8.34
CA VAL A 96 1.91 -2.21 7.37
C VAL A 96 1.43 -2.66 5.99
N PRO A 97 1.57 -1.82 4.94
CA PRO A 97 1.27 -2.24 3.59
C PRO A 97 2.26 -3.31 3.12
N ASN A 98 1.86 -4.09 2.13
CA ASN A 98 2.77 -5.05 1.49
C ASN A 98 3.91 -4.31 0.80
N VAL A 99 5.12 -4.40 1.38
CA VAL A 99 6.31 -3.73 0.85
C VAL A 99 6.81 -4.43 -0.42
N VAL A 100 6.78 -5.76 -0.42
CA VAL A 100 7.19 -6.60 -1.56
C VAL A 100 6.22 -7.74 -1.74
N LYS A 101 5.80 -7.99 -2.97
CA LYS A 101 4.92 -9.09 -3.33
C LYS A 101 5.37 -9.69 -4.66
N ALA A 102 5.44 -11.02 -4.74
CA ALA A 102 5.66 -11.70 -6.01
C ALA A 102 4.44 -11.54 -6.92
N GLU A 103 4.67 -11.17 -8.18
CA GLU A 103 3.65 -11.13 -9.21
C GLU A 103 3.84 -12.30 -10.18
N SER A 104 2.81 -13.10 -10.35
CA SER A 104 2.83 -14.21 -11.30
C SER A 104 2.40 -13.75 -12.69
N THR A 105 3.14 -14.17 -13.69
CA THR A 105 2.68 -14.10 -15.08
C THR A 105 1.62 -15.18 -15.30
N LYS A 106 0.58 -14.88 -16.09
CA LYS A 106 -0.47 -15.87 -16.43
C LYS A 106 0.04 -17.01 -17.28
N SER A 107 1.20 -16.87 -17.88
CA SER A 107 1.77 -17.86 -18.79
C SER A 107 3.07 -18.43 -18.23
N LYS A 108 3.35 -19.68 -18.58
CA LYS A 108 4.65 -20.33 -18.36
C LYS A 108 5.76 -19.78 -19.29
N LEU A 109 5.47 -18.70 -19.99
CA LEU A 109 6.34 -18.12 -20.98
C LEU A 109 7.49 -17.37 -20.31
N SER A 110 8.66 -17.45 -20.90
CA SER A 110 9.85 -16.74 -20.42
C SER A 110 9.62 -15.22 -20.41
N ILE A 111 9.96 -14.60 -19.30
CA ILE A 111 9.91 -13.13 -19.18
C ILE A 111 10.76 -12.48 -20.26
N ASP A 112 11.96 -13.03 -20.52
CA ASP A 112 12.87 -12.52 -21.54
C ASP A 112 12.21 -12.49 -22.91
N THR A 113 11.66 -13.63 -23.35
CA THR A 113 11.06 -13.76 -24.69
C THR A 113 9.84 -12.86 -24.89
N PHE A 114 8.97 -12.74 -23.88
CA PHE A 114 7.68 -12.06 -24.05
C PHE A 114 7.67 -10.60 -23.66
N TYR A 115 8.62 -10.15 -22.85
CA TYR A 115 8.62 -8.78 -22.36
C TYR A 115 9.88 -8.01 -22.76
N ILE A 116 11.06 -8.66 -22.75
CA ILE A 116 12.33 -8.00 -23.03
C ILE A 116 12.63 -8.06 -24.53
N ASP A 117 12.69 -9.25 -25.14
CA ASP A 117 13.03 -9.45 -26.56
C ASP A 117 12.00 -8.77 -27.48
N THR A 118 10.74 -8.69 -27.05
CA THR A 118 9.70 -7.97 -27.78
C THR A 118 9.85 -6.45 -27.73
N GLY A 119 10.69 -5.95 -26.81
CA GLY A 119 10.85 -4.51 -26.58
C GLY A 119 9.65 -3.86 -25.88
N PHE A 120 8.86 -4.62 -25.13
CA PHE A 120 7.74 -4.08 -24.36
C PHE A 120 8.18 -3.39 -23.08
N MET A 121 9.28 -3.81 -22.48
CA MET A 121 9.78 -3.20 -21.25
C MET A 121 11.26 -2.85 -21.33
N ILE A 122 11.63 -1.88 -20.50
CA ILE A 122 13.00 -1.52 -20.20
C ILE A 122 13.23 -1.86 -18.72
N VAL A 123 14.32 -2.54 -18.43
CA VAL A 123 14.74 -2.89 -17.09
C VAL A 123 15.97 -2.07 -16.75
N ASP A 124 15.92 -1.36 -15.62
CA ASP A 124 17.07 -0.69 -15.06
C ASP A 124 18.01 -1.74 -14.42
N GLU A 125 19.24 -1.82 -14.89
CA GLU A 125 20.18 -2.89 -14.51
C GLU A 125 20.59 -2.83 -13.04
N ASP A 126 20.63 -1.65 -12.44
CA ASP A 126 21.07 -1.48 -11.05
C ASP A 126 19.96 -1.80 -10.04
N SER A 127 18.75 -1.34 -10.33
CA SER A 127 17.61 -1.45 -9.41
C SER A 127 16.64 -2.59 -9.75
N GLY A 128 16.71 -3.12 -10.97
CA GLY A 128 15.72 -4.06 -11.50
C GLY A 128 14.36 -3.42 -11.81
N LEU A 129 14.24 -2.08 -11.70
CA LEU A 129 12.99 -1.37 -11.96
C LEU A 129 12.56 -1.53 -13.43
N VAL A 130 11.33 -1.96 -13.61
CA VAL A 130 10.74 -2.17 -14.93
C VAL A 130 9.88 -0.98 -15.31
N ARG A 131 10.12 -0.44 -16.54
CA ARG A 131 9.27 0.59 -17.15
C ARG A 131 8.70 0.08 -18.47
N PRO A 132 7.42 0.35 -18.75
CA PRO A 132 6.84 0.01 -20.04
C PRO A 132 7.37 0.94 -21.12
N THR A 133 7.57 0.40 -22.32
CA THR A 133 7.81 1.22 -23.54
C THR A 133 6.49 1.74 -24.08
N GLN A 134 6.55 2.76 -24.95
CA GLN A 134 5.36 3.26 -25.64
C GLN A 134 4.70 2.14 -26.48
N ARG A 135 5.50 1.26 -27.08
CA ARG A 135 5.00 0.09 -27.80
C ARG A 135 4.08 -0.78 -26.95
N TRP A 136 4.47 -1.09 -25.70
CA TRP A 136 3.62 -1.89 -24.81
C TRP A 136 2.33 -1.17 -24.46
N ILE A 137 2.39 0.15 -24.25
CA ILE A 137 1.22 0.96 -23.92
C ILE A 137 0.23 1.00 -25.11
N ASP A 138 0.74 1.10 -26.33
CA ASP A 138 -0.07 1.19 -27.54
C ASP A 138 -0.66 -0.17 -27.97
N ASP A 139 0.10 -1.26 -27.78
CA ASP A 139 -0.27 -2.62 -28.22
C ASP A 139 -1.17 -3.38 -27.20
N GLN A 140 -1.82 -2.69 -26.29
CA GLN A 140 -2.67 -3.33 -25.25
C GLN A 140 -3.76 -4.27 -25.79
N SER A 141 -4.22 -4.04 -27.02
CA SER A 141 -5.30 -4.82 -27.63
C SER A 141 -4.85 -6.19 -28.16
N GLU A 142 -3.60 -6.33 -28.61
CA GLU A 142 -3.08 -7.58 -29.19
C GLU A 142 -2.45 -8.49 -28.13
N VAL A 143 -2.05 -7.92 -27.01
CA VAL A 143 -1.27 -8.58 -25.96
C VAL A 143 -2.13 -8.94 -24.74
N SER A 144 -3.40 -8.53 -24.71
CA SER A 144 -4.29 -8.67 -23.54
C SER A 144 -4.47 -10.11 -23.05
N ASP A 145 -4.33 -11.11 -23.92
CA ASP A 145 -4.52 -12.52 -23.57
C ASP A 145 -3.27 -13.17 -22.98
N THR A 146 -2.08 -12.66 -23.29
CA THR A 146 -0.80 -13.23 -22.87
C THR A 146 -0.09 -12.43 -21.80
N LEU A 147 -0.20 -11.11 -21.85
CA LEU A 147 0.43 -10.20 -20.88
C LEU A 147 -0.60 -9.64 -19.91
N SER A 148 -0.31 -9.75 -18.65
CA SER A 148 -1.23 -9.27 -17.60
C SER A 148 -1.32 -7.75 -17.59
N SER A 149 -2.52 -7.19 -17.76
CA SER A 149 -2.80 -5.77 -17.58
C SER A 149 -2.35 -5.24 -16.20
N LYS A 150 -2.33 -6.11 -15.22
CA LYS A 150 -1.84 -5.82 -13.87
C LYS A 150 -0.33 -5.59 -13.85
N ILE A 151 0.44 -6.35 -14.61
CA ILE A 151 1.90 -6.17 -14.73
C ILE A 151 2.19 -4.84 -15.41
N LEU A 152 1.50 -4.52 -16.52
CA LEU A 152 1.62 -3.22 -17.19
C LEU A 152 1.31 -2.07 -16.22
N LYS A 153 0.20 -2.15 -15.49
CA LYS A 153 -0.17 -1.13 -14.50
C LYS A 153 0.91 -0.95 -13.44
N SER A 154 1.47 -2.05 -12.92
CA SER A 154 2.57 -1.99 -11.96
C SER A 154 3.84 -1.37 -12.53
N ALA A 155 4.15 -1.64 -13.81
CA ALA A 155 5.27 -1.01 -14.51
C ALA A 155 5.05 0.50 -14.72
N MET A 156 3.82 0.92 -15.06
CA MET A 156 3.46 2.34 -15.22
C MET A 156 3.54 3.14 -13.92
N THR A 157 3.42 2.48 -12.78
CA THR A 157 3.41 3.10 -11.45
C THR A 157 4.74 2.95 -10.69
N ASP A 158 5.83 2.58 -11.36
CA ASP A 158 7.15 2.31 -10.78
C ASP A 158 7.13 1.27 -9.63
N CYS A 159 6.17 0.38 -9.64
CA CYS A 159 6.03 -0.68 -8.63
C CYS A 159 6.68 -2.00 -9.04
N LEU A 160 6.94 -2.19 -10.36
CA LEU A 160 7.40 -3.46 -10.89
C LEU A 160 8.91 -3.56 -10.92
N HIS A 161 9.45 -4.63 -10.39
CA HIS A 161 10.87 -4.95 -10.45
C HIS A 161 11.04 -6.36 -11.04
N LEU A 162 12.09 -6.55 -11.81
CA LEU A 162 12.51 -7.85 -12.31
C LEU A 162 13.69 -8.36 -11.48
N GLN A 163 13.54 -9.54 -10.90
CA GLN A 163 14.57 -10.20 -10.11
C GLN A 163 15.19 -11.34 -10.90
N ASP A 164 16.51 -11.26 -11.14
CA ASP A 164 17.32 -12.30 -11.80
C ASP A 164 16.72 -12.82 -13.12
N ASN A 165 16.04 -11.98 -13.88
CA ASN A 165 15.31 -12.30 -15.12
C ASN A 165 14.29 -13.46 -14.95
N LYS A 166 13.85 -13.77 -13.72
CA LYS A 166 13.01 -14.94 -13.46
C LYS A 166 11.67 -14.62 -12.83
N ALA A 167 11.59 -13.52 -12.07
CA ALA A 167 10.38 -13.21 -11.31
C ALA A 167 10.10 -11.71 -11.29
N PHE A 168 8.83 -11.36 -11.45
CA PHE A 168 8.37 -10.02 -11.18
C PHE A 168 8.05 -9.85 -9.70
N LEU A 169 8.56 -8.78 -9.12
CA LEU A 169 8.25 -8.32 -7.78
C LEU A 169 7.51 -7.00 -7.87
N ARG A 170 6.42 -6.88 -7.15
CA ARG A 170 5.77 -5.62 -6.91
C ARG A 170 6.31 -5.04 -5.62
N VAL A 171 6.88 -3.86 -5.69
CA VAL A 171 7.53 -3.17 -4.57
C VAL A 171 6.78 -1.87 -4.29
N LEU A 172 6.59 -1.54 -3.01
CA LEU A 172 5.95 -0.28 -2.62
C LEU A 172 6.77 0.91 -3.13
N PRO A 173 6.20 1.82 -3.93
CA PRO A 173 6.97 2.92 -4.50
C PRO A 173 7.35 3.95 -3.44
N GLN A 174 8.60 4.42 -3.50
CA GLN A 174 9.11 5.47 -2.63
C GLN A 174 8.26 6.74 -2.70
N SER A 175 7.78 7.10 -3.90
CA SER A 175 6.94 8.28 -4.11
C SER A 175 5.67 8.34 -3.26
N LEU A 176 5.13 7.19 -2.84
CA LEU A 176 3.99 7.14 -1.92
C LEU A 176 4.39 7.36 -0.46
N LEU A 177 5.61 6.95 -0.09
CA LEU A 177 6.14 7.14 1.26
C LEU A 177 6.56 8.59 1.52
N GLU A 178 6.72 9.39 0.48
CA GLU A 178 7.12 10.80 0.54
C GLU A 178 6.03 11.75 0.03
N ALA A 179 4.83 11.23 -0.26
CA ALA A 179 3.80 12.00 -0.96
C ALA A 179 3.15 13.10 -0.14
N GLY A 180 3.01 12.88 1.16
CA GLY A 180 2.23 13.74 2.05
C GLY A 180 3.04 14.77 2.82
N LEU A 181 2.35 15.61 3.56
CA LEU A 181 2.93 16.46 4.60
C LEU A 181 3.58 15.60 5.68
N SER A 182 2.95 14.50 6.04
CA SER A 182 3.50 13.41 6.82
C SER A 182 2.94 12.08 6.34
N VAL A 183 3.68 10.99 6.56
CA VAL A 183 3.21 9.62 6.35
C VAL A 183 3.40 8.84 7.65
N THR A 184 2.31 8.43 8.26
CA THR A 184 2.29 7.67 9.51
C THR A 184 1.80 6.25 9.24
N VAL A 185 2.58 5.24 9.63
CA VAL A 185 2.16 3.84 9.55
C VAL A 185 1.93 3.30 10.95
N MET A 186 0.69 2.97 11.26
CA MET A 186 0.31 2.39 12.54
C MET A 186 0.47 0.87 12.49
N THR A 187 1.34 0.34 13.33
CA THR A 187 1.58 -1.11 13.39
C THR A 187 1.70 -1.58 14.83
N TYR A 188 1.44 -2.86 15.06
CA TYR A 188 1.62 -3.45 16.38
C TYR A 188 3.11 -3.52 16.78
N LYS A 189 3.97 -3.89 15.83
CA LYS A 189 5.42 -4.00 16.05
C LYS A 189 6.17 -3.51 14.83
N ALA A 190 6.84 -2.39 14.97
CA ALA A 190 7.61 -1.80 13.88
C ALA A 190 8.97 -2.49 13.70
N GLU A 191 9.65 -2.80 14.81
CA GLU A 191 10.99 -3.40 14.79
C GLU A 191 11.00 -4.78 14.16
N GLY A 192 11.98 -4.99 13.29
CA GLY A 192 12.12 -6.23 12.54
C GLY A 192 11.14 -6.36 11.36
N SER A 193 10.29 -5.36 11.13
CA SER A 193 9.38 -5.38 9.99
C SER A 193 10.12 -5.16 8.66
N MET A 194 9.56 -5.73 7.58
CA MET A 194 10.08 -5.50 6.23
C MET A 194 10.01 -4.02 5.84
N LEU A 195 9.00 -3.29 6.33
CA LEU A 195 8.88 -1.85 6.08
C LEU A 195 10.10 -1.10 6.62
N LEU A 196 10.53 -1.32 7.86
CA LEU A 196 11.69 -0.63 8.40
C LEU A 196 12.99 -0.98 7.66
N ALA A 197 13.16 -2.23 7.27
CA ALA A 197 14.29 -2.64 6.43
C ALA A 197 14.29 -1.89 5.09
N TYR A 198 13.10 -1.75 4.50
CA TYR A 198 12.91 -1.04 3.24
C TYR A 198 13.15 0.47 3.36
N LEU A 199 12.61 1.13 4.39
CA LEU A 199 12.86 2.56 4.65
C LEU A 199 14.37 2.86 4.83
N ARG A 200 15.07 1.98 5.55
CA ARG A 200 16.54 2.09 5.70
C ARG A 200 17.28 1.90 4.36
N LYS A 201 16.85 0.93 3.54
CA LYS A 201 17.41 0.72 2.19
C LYS A 201 17.22 1.94 1.31
N LEU A 202 16.09 2.61 1.40
CA LEU A 202 15.79 3.85 0.65
C LEU A 202 16.47 5.09 1.23
N GLY A 203 17.12 5.01 2.41
CA GLY A 203 17.70 6.16 3.10
C GLY A 203 16.67 7.16 3.62
N LEU A 204 15.41 6.77 3.76
CA LEU A 204 14.35 7.63 4.27
C LEU A 204 14.51 7.83 5.78
N LYS A 205 14.31 9.08 6.23
CA LYS A 205 14.28 9.40 7.66
C LYS A 205 12.92 9.02 8.22
N PHE A 206 12.90 8.35 9.36
CA PHE A 206 11.68 7.98 10.08
C PHE A 206 11.92 8.00 11.58
N GLU A 207 10.84 8.15 12.32
CA GLU A 207 10.79 8.04 13.78
C GLU A 207 9.85 6.89 14.16
N ILE A 208 10.13 6.26 15.29
CA ILE A 208 9.27 5.21 15.85
C ILE A 208 8.69 5.76 17.16
N GLU A 209 7.39 6.03 17.13
CA GLU A 209 6.65 6.36 18.33
C GLU A 209 6.12 5.08 18.99
N ARG A 210 6.28 4.97 20.29
CA ARG A 210 5.80 3.84 21.09
C ARG A 210 4.91 4.34 22.21
N ASP A 211 3.89 3.57 22.48
CA ASP A 211 3.10 3.69 23.70
C ASP A 211 3.39 2.46 24.57
N ASP A 212 4.47 2.55 25.35
CA ASP A 212 4.96 1.45 26.19
C ASP A 212 3.92 1.07 27.27
N ASP A 213 3.17 2.03 27.79
CA ASP A 213 2.10 1.79 28.77
C ASP A 213 0.93 0.99 28.18
N LEU A 214 0.57 1.30 26.94
CA LEU A 214 -0.48 0.58 26.22
C LEU A 214 -0.03 -0.84 25.85
N GLU A 215 1.22 -0.98 25.42
CA GLU A 215 1.82 -2.29 25.11
C GLU A 215 1.87 -3.20 26.34
N GLU A 216 2.30 -2.68 27.49
CA GLU A 216 2.36 -3.44 28.76
C GLU A 216 0.95 -3.87 29.22
N LYS A 217 -0.02 -2.97 29.18
CA LYS A 217 -1.43 -3.30 29.51
C LYS A 217 -1.97 -4.39 28.59
N PHE A 218 -1.72 -4.28 27.29
CA PHE A 218 -2.16 -5.29 26.33
C PHE A 218 -1.49 -6.64 26.61
N ARG A 219 -0.18 -6.66 26.86
CA ARG A 219 0.57 -7.88 27.19
C ARG A 219 0.03 -8.58 28.42
N LEU A 220 -0.26 -7.83 29.48
CA LEU A 220 -0.82 -8.36 30.72
C LEU A 220 -2.23 -8.94 30.52
N GLN A 221 -3.07 -8.28 29.75
CA GLN A 221 -4.41 -8.78 29.41
C GLN A 221 -4.34 -10.02 28.53
N ALA A 222 -3.49 -10.03 27.50
CA ALA A 222 -3.33 -11.17 26.60
C ALA A 222 -2.76 -12.40 27.30
N ALA A 223 -1.81 -12.22 28.24
CA ALA A 223 -1.22 -13.31 28.99
C ALA A 223 -2.25 -14.09 29.82
N GLY A 224 -3.31 -13.42 30.30
CA GLY A 224 -4.41 -14.07 31.03
C GLY A 224 -5.43 -14.81 30.14
N LEU A 225 -5.41 -14.56 28.82
CA LEU A 225 -6.36 -15.11 27.85
C LEU A 225 -5.77 -16.21 26.97
N ILE A 226 -4.44 -16.37 26.95
CA ILE A 226 -3.75 -17.33 26.10
C ILE A 226 -3.22 -18.48 26.97
N THR A 227 -3.71 -19.67 26.72
CA THR A 227 -3.14 -20.89 27.26
C THR A 227 -2.32 -21.58 26.16
N VAL A 228 -1.04 -21.84 26.43
CA VAL A 228 -0.18 -22.59 25.51
C VAL A 228 -0.09 -24.02 26.01
N GLU A 229 -0.62 -24.96 25.25
CA GLU A 229 -0.51 -26.39 25.53
C GLU A 229 0.52 -27.01 24.59
N ASP A 230 1.42 -27.81 25.17
CA ASP A 230 2.41 -28.55 24.39
C ASP A 230 1.81 -29.87 23.94
N ILE A 231 1.54 -30.00 22.64
CA ILE A 231 0.99 -31.23 22.05
C ILE A 231 2.16 -32.12 21.65
N SER A 232 2.68 -32.88 22.63
CA SER A 232 3.81 -33.80 22.44
C SER A 232 3.61 -34.88 21.36
N ALA A 233 2.35 -35.18 20.98
CA ALA A 233 2.02 -36.13 19.91
C ALA A 233 2.38 -35.66 18.50
N ILE A 234 2.63 -34.36 18.27
CA ILE A 234 2.97 -33.79 16.96
C ILE A 234 4.48 -33.63 16.80
N SER A 235 5.24 -33.52 17.86
CA SER A 235 6.70 -33.32 17.83
C SER A 235 7.52 -34.60 17.49
N SER A 236 6.89 -35.78 17.39
CA SER A 236 7.57 -37.04 17.10
C SER A 236 7.57 -37.41 15.60
N SER A 237 7.14 -36.53 14.71
CA SER A 237 6.96 -36.83 13.28
C SER A 237 7.77 -35.94 12.33
N ILE A 238 8.89 -35.33 12.80
CA ILE A 238 9.84 -34.61 11.94
C ILE A 238 11.19 -35.29 11.96
#